data_c288905987a20f767cc6e0199890b73c
#
_entry.id   c288905987a20f767cc6e0199890b73c
#
_cell.length_a   1.000
_cell.length_b   1.000
_cell.length_c   1.000
_cell.angle_alpha   90.00
_cell.angle_beta   90.00
_cell.angle_gamma   90.00
#
_symmetry.space_group_name_H-M   'P 1'
#
loop_
_entity.id
_entity.type
_entity.pdbx_description
1 polymer ?
#
loop_
_entity_poly.entity_id
_entity_poly.type
_entity_poly.pdbx_seq_one_letter_code
_entity_poly.pdbx_strand_id
1 'polypeptide(L)'
;MNILLIENEKPAVEKIIRLLKKIDNNITIVNVIETVEGTINWFQENHSPDLILMDIQLDDGLCFEIFETIHIETPIIFTTAYEEYTLKAFKVNSVDYLLKPI
;
A
#
# COMPACT_ATOMS: atom_id res chain seq x y z
N MET A 1 -8.98 -10.68 7.98
CA MET A 1 -7.74 -9.92 7.72
C MET A 1 -8.08 -8.51 7.27
N ASN A 2 -7.51 -7.54 7.92
CA ASN A 2 -7.70 -6.12 7.58
C ASN A 2 -6.57 -5.64 6.70
N ILE A 3 -6.90 -5.12 5.52
CA ILE A 3 -5.92 -4.65 4.54
C ILE A 3 -6.13 -3.17 4.27
N LEU A 4 -5.05 -2.39 4.34
CA LEU A 4 -5.03 -1.00 3.92
C LEU A 4 -4.48 -0.93 2.51
N LEU A 5 -5.20 -0.25 1.63
CA LEU A 5 -4.81 -0.09 0.23
C LEU A 5 -4.40 1.35 -0.02
N ILE A 6 -3.16 1.54 -0.47
CA ILE A 6 -2.60 2.86 -0.78
C ILE A 6 -2.31 2.89 -2.26
N GLU A 7 -3.19 3.52 -3.02
CA GLU A 7 -3.19 3.47 -4.48
C GLU A 7 -3.98 4.67 -5.02
N ASN A 8 -3.45 5.34 -6.03
CA ASN A 8 -4.09 6.54 -6.59
C ASN A 8 -4.83 6.30 -7.91
N GLU A 9 -4.73 5.11 -8.50
CA GLU A 9 -5.41 4.79 -9.75
C GLU A 9 -6.68 3.99 -9.48
N LYS A 10 -7.86 4.56 -9.74
CA LYS A 10 -9.14 3.90 -9.49
C LYS A 10 -9.29 2.53 -10.15
N PRO A 11 -8.92 2.35 -11.44
CA PRO A 11 -9.02 1.02 -12.05
C PRO A 11 -8.16 -0.03 -11.34
N ALA A 12 -6.98 0.36 -10.86
CA ALA A 12 -6.11 -0.54 -10.10
C ALA A 12 -6.73 -0.90 -8.76
N VAL A 13 -7.31 0.08 -8.06
CA VAL A 13 -8.02 -0.14 -6.79
C VAL A 13 -9.13 -1.17 -6.97
N GLU A 14 -9.99 -0.97 -7.96
CA GLU A 14 -11.12 -1.86 -8.22
C GLU A 14 -10.67 -3.28 -8.53
N LYS A 15 -9.64 -3.41 -9.35
CA LYS A 15 -9.09 -4.72 -9.73
C LYS A 15 -8.50 -5.44 -8.53
N ILE A 16 -7.71 -4.74 -7.72
CA ILE A 16 -7.08 -5.32 -6.52
C ILE A 16 -8.15 -5.78 -5.54
N ILE A 17 -9.17 -4.97 -5.28
CA ILE A 17 -10.25 -5.34 -4.38
C ILE A 17 -10.96 -6.61 -4.87
N ARG A 18 -11.27 -6.70 -6.17
CA ARG A 18 -11.89 -7.89 -6.73
C ARG A 18 -11.03 -9.14 -6.55
N LEU A 19 -9.72 -9.02 -6.81
CA LEU A 19 -8.80 -10.14 -6.66
C LEU A 19 -8.70 -10.62 -5.21
N LEU A 20 -8.61 -9.67 -4.28
CA LEU A 20 -8.55 -10.00 -2.85
C LEU A 20 -9.81 -10.71 -2.38
N LYS A 21 -10.98 -10.25 -2.82
CA LYS A 21 -12.26 -10.87 -2.46
C LYS A 21 -12.40 -12.28 -3.03
N LYS A 22 -11.78 -12.57 -4.18
CA LYS A 22 -11.75 -13.92 -4.73
C LYS A 22 -10.85 -14.85 -3.94
N ILE A 23 -9.75 -14.32 -3.40
CA ILE A 23 -8.80 -15.11 -2.60
C ILE A 23 -9.43 -15.46 -1.25
N ASP A 24 -10.01 -14.47 -0.58
CA ASP A 24 -10.66 -14.68 0.72
C ASP A 24 -11.79 -13.65 0.89
N ASN A 25 -13.00 -14.14 0.91
CA ASN A 25 -14.20 -13.31 1.03
C ASN A 25 -14.29 -12.58 2.38
N ASN A 26 -13.50 -13.00 3.37
CA ASN A 26 -13.46 -12.40 4.70
C ASN A 26 -12.45 -11.23 4.82
N ILE A 27 -11.71 -10.92 3.76
CA ILE A 27 -10.82 -9.77 3.75
C ILE A 27 -11.63 -8.48 3.83
N THR A 28 -11.21 -7.58 4.73
CA THR A 28 -11.79 -6.26 4.88
C THR A 28 -10.80 -5.21 4.40
N ILE A 29 -11.21 -4.37 3.45
CA ILE A 29 -10.43 -3.21 3.04
C ILE A 29 -10.80 -2.08 3.98
N VAL A 30 -9.89 -1.73 4.90
CA VAL A 30 -10.19 -0.75 5.94
C VAL A 30 -10.21 0.68 5.42
N ASN A 31 -9.45 0.97 4.38
CA ASN A 31 -9.48 2.26 3.70
C ASN A 31 -8.72 2.16 2.38
N VAL A 32 -8.94 3.15 1.52
CA VAL A 32 -8.18 3.36 0.28
C VAL A 32 -7.65 4.79 0.34
N ILE A 33 -6.33 4.95 0.29
CA ILE A 33 -5.69 6.25 0.44
C ILE A 33 -4.84 6.52 -0.80
N GLU A 34 -4.87 7.77 -1.30
CA GLU A 34 -4.23 8.14 -2.55
C GLU A 34 -2.94 8.96 -2.38
N THR A 35 -2.63 9.39 -1.17
CA THR A 35 -1.56 10.35 -0.91
C THR A 35 -0.63 9.92 0.21
N VAL A 36 0.60 10.47 0.20
CA VAL A 36 1.55 10.32 1.30
C VAL A 36 0.97 10.96 2.57
N GLU A 37 0.51 12.20 2.47
CA GLU A 37 -0.05 12.93 3.61
C GLU A 37 -1.24 12.21 4.23
N GLY A 38 -2.16 11.73 3.39
CA GLY A 38 -3.33 10.99 3.86
C GLY A 38 -2.96 9.72 4.60
N THR A 39 -1.91 9.04 4.14
CA THR A 39 -1.43 7.82 4.78
C THR A 39 -0.84 8.13 6.15
N ILE A 40 -0.01 9.15 6.25
CA ILE A 40 0.58 9.56 7.53
C ILE A 40 -0.52 9.92 8.53
N ASN A 41 -1.49 10.71 8.11
CA ASN A 41 -2.61 11.11 8.97
C ASN A 41 -3.43 9.90 9.43
N TRP A 42 -3.66 8.95 8.52
CA TRP A 42 -4.43 7.75 8.86
C TRP A 42 -3.76 6.93 9.96
N PHE A 43 -2.43 6.73 9.88
CA PHE A 43 -1.69 5.97 10.87
C PHE A 43 -1.62 6.67 12.23
N GLN A 44 -1.76 7.98 12.28
CA GLN A 44 -1.81 8.73 13.54
C GLN A 44 -3.12 8.53 14.29
N GLU A 45 -4.19 8.16 13.59
CA GLU A 45 -5.53 8.08 14.17
C GLU A 45 -6.11 6.66 14.23
N ASN A 46 -5.45 5.68 13.64
CA ASN A 46 -5.98 4.33 13.49
C ASN A 46 -4.98 3.27 13.94
N HIS A 47 -5.52 2.10 14.29
CA HIS A 47 -4.69 0.94 14.59
C HIS A 47 -4.09 0.38 13.29
N SER A 48 -2.91 -0.23 13.40
CA SER A 48 -2.24 -0.83 12.26
C SER A 48 -3.08 -1.95 11.64
N PRO A 49 -3.17 -2.00 10.31
CA PRO A 49 -3.84 -3.12 9.64
C PRO A 49 -2.97 -4.37 9.67
N ASP A 50 -3.51 -5.48 9.16
CA ASP A 50 -2.75 -6.73 9.09
C ASP A 50 -1.76 -6.74 7.93
N LEU A 51 -2.09 -6.04 6.85
CA LEU A 51 -1.28 -5.97 5.64
C LEU A 51 -1.54 -4.64 4.93
N ILE A 52 -0.50 -4.13 4.27
CA ILE A 52 -0.59 -2.93 3.45
C ILE A 52 -0.23 -3.30 2.01
N LEU A 53 -1.08 -2.92 1.06
CA LEU A 53 -0.75 -2.91 -0.37
C LEU A 53 -0.50 -1.46 -0.75
N MET A 54 0.72 -1.15 -1.19
CA MET A 54 1.15 0.23 -1.35
C MET A 54 1.78 0.48 -2.72
N ASP A 55 1.17 1.40 -3.48
CA ASP A 55 1.81 1.91 -4.70
C ASP A 55 2.98 2.80 -4.30
N ILE A 56 4.02 2.79 -5.11
CA ILE A 56 5.20 3.61 -4.85
C ILE A 56 4.98 5.06 -5.26
N GLN A 57 4.30 5.30 -6.38
CA GLN A 57 4.01 6.67 -6.83
C GLN A 57 2.59 7.07 -6.44
N LEU A 58 2.50 8.04 -5.54
CA LEU A 58 1.23 8.59 -5.07
C LEU A 58 1.03 10.00 -5.62
N ASP A 59 -0.15 10.60 -5.39
CA ASP A 59 -0.49 11.90 -5.96
C ASP A 59 0.47 13.02 -5.53
N ASP A 60 0.99 12.94 -4.31
CA ASP A 60 1.82 14.00 -3.71
C ASP A 60 3.29 13.59 -3.51
N GLY A 61 3.71 12.46 -4.06
CA GLY A 61 5.11 12.05 -3.99
C GLY A 61 5.29 10.54 -3.93
N LEU A 62 6.51 10.12 -3.60
CA LEU A 62 6.82 8.71 -3.48
C LEU A 62 6.47 8.18 -2.09
N CYS A 63 5.97 6.95 -2.02
CA CYS A 63 5.56 6.33 -0.77
C CYS A 63 6.68 6.29 0.28
N PHE A 64 7.94 6.31 -0.14
CA PHE A 64 9.08 6.25 0.78
C PHE A 64 9.13 7.44 1.73
N GLU A 65 8.51 8.56 1.37
CA GLU A 65 8.39 9.73 2.25
C GLU A 65 7.58 9.42 3.50
N ILE A 66 6.67 8.45 3.42
CA ILE A 66 5.89 8.01 4.59
C ILE A 66 6.83 7.48 5.67
N PHE A 67 7.80 6.66 5.27
CA PHE A 67 8.74 6.02 6.20
C PHE A 67 9.77 6.98 6.79
N GLU A 68 9.93 8.15 6.19
CA GLU A 68 10.78 9.20 6.75
C GLU A 68 10.08 9.94 7.90
N THR A 69 8.76 9.86 7.94
CA THR A 69 7.93 10.60 8.91
C THR A 69 7.43 9.71 10.03
N ILE A 70 7.00 8.49 9.72
CA ILE A 70 6.45 7.56 10.71
C ILE A 70 7.09 6.17 10.54
N HIS A 71 7.06 5.40 11.63
CA HIS A 71 7.52 4.02 11.64
C HIS A 71 6.32 3.08 11.42
N ILE A 72 6.44 2.17 10.45
CA ILE A 72 5.40 1.18 10.13
C ILE A 72 6.00 -0.21 10.27
N GLU A 73 5.42 -1.03 11.14
CA GLU A 73 5.85 -2.41 11.34
C GLU A 73 4.98 -3.41 10.59
N THR A 74 3.81 -2.99 10.11
CA THR A 74 2.91 -3.85 9.32
C THR A 74 3.60 -4.32 8.05
N PRO A 75 3.47 -5.60 7.67
CA PRO A 75 4.01 -6.10 6.40
C PRO A 75 3.44 -5.34 5.21
N ILE A 76 4.29 -5.07 4.23
CA ILE A 76 3.94 -4.27 3.05
C ILE A 76 4.23 -5.06 1.78
N ILE A 77 3.26 -5.08 0.87
CA ILE A 77 3.46 -5.51 -0.50
C ILE A 77 3.43 -4.26 -1.37
N PHE A 78 4.57 -3.93 -1.99
CA PHE A 78 4.64 -2.79 -2.89
C PHE A 78 4.11 -3.15 -4.27
N THR A 79 3.38 -2.23 -4.89
CA THR A 79 2.92 -2.34 -6.27
C THR A 79 3.40 -1.12 -7.04
N THR A 80 3.90 -1.32 -8.26
CA THR A 80 4.37 -0.20 -9.08
C THR A 80 4.53 -0.61 -10.54
N ALA A 81 4.53 0.37 -11.43
CA ALA A 81 4.88 0.17 -12.83
C ALA A 81 6.40 0.22 -13.07
N TYR A 82 7.21 0.50 -12.05
CA TYR A 82 8.64 0.80 -12.20
C TYR A 82 9.53 -0.15 -11.41
N GLU A 83 10.41 -0.89 -12.11
CA GLU A 83 11.37 -1.81 -11.49
C GLU A 83 12.45 -1.10 -10.67
N GLU A 84 12.73 0.14 -10.99
CA GLU A 84 13.84 0.90 -10.41
C GLU A 84 13.75 1.11 -8.89
N TYR A 85 12.56 0.88 -8.31
CA TYR A 85 12.36 1.07 -6.88
C TYR A 85 12.60 -0.20 -6.05
N THR A 86 12.95 -1.31 -6.66
CA THR A 86 13.08 -2.60 -5.96
C THR A 86 14.04 -2.54 -4.77
N LEU A 87 15.22 -1.91 -4.96
CA LEU A 87 16.20 -1.79 -3.88
C LEU A 87 15.71 -0.96 -2.71
N LYS A 88 14.98 0.12 -2.99
CA LYS A 88 14.39 0.95 -1.93
C LYS A 88 13.30 0.20 -1.18
N ALA A 89 12.51 -0.61 -1.88
CA ALA A 89 11.46 -1.41 -1.26
C ALA A 89 12.02 -2.40 -0.25
N PHE A 90 13.18 -3.01 -0.54
CA PHE A 90 13.82 -3.95 0.37
C PHE A 90 14.37 -3.31 1.65
N LYS A 91 14.57 -1.99 1.67
CA LYS A 91 15.06 -1.29 2.86
C LYS A 91 13.98 -1.03 3.89
N VAL A 92 12.71 -1.23 3.54
CA VAL A 92 11.59 -1.12 4.47
C VAL A 92 11.04 -2.53 4.72
N ASN A 93 10.07 -2.64 5.61
CA ASN A 93 9.50 -3.94 6.02
C ASN A 93 8.56 -4.50 4.94
N SER A 94 9.11 -4.78 3.76
CA SER A 94 8.32 -5.33 2.66
C SER A 94 8.39 -6.86 2.64
N VAL A 95 7.27 -7.50 2.29
CA VAL A 95 7.21 -8.96 2.09
C VAL A 95 7.22 -9.32 0.62
N ASP A 96 6.86 -8.38 -0.25
CA ASP A 96 6.85 -8.63 -1.68
C ASP A 96 6.87 -7.33 -2.48
N TYR A 97 7.10 -7.46 -3.77
CA TYR A 97 7.17 -6.35 -4.71
C TYR A 97 6.57 -6.81 -6.03
N LEU A 98 5.46 -6.21 -6.44
CA LEU A 98 4.73 -6.60 -7.64
C LEU A 98 4.76 -5.50 -8.68
N LEU A 99 5.08 -5.86 -9.91
CA LEU A 99 5.02 -4.93 -11.05
C LEU A 99 3.60 -4.91 -11.62
N LYS A 100 3.13 -3.72 -11.96
CA LYS A 100 1.85 -3.55 -12.64
C LYS A 100 2.00 -3.89 -14.13
N PRO A 101 0.96 -4.38 -14.80
CA PRO A 101 -0.40 -4.63 -14.29
C PRO A 101 -0.48 -5.92 -13.49
N ILE A 102 -1.33 -5.89 -12.50
CA ILE A 102 -1.54 -7.04 -11.61
C ILE A 102 -2.61 -7.97 -12.15
#